data_368b6949b886faac7960c7068d4ea08e
#
_entry.id   368b6949b886faac7960c7068d4ea08e
#
_cell.length_a   1.000
_cell.length_b   1.000
_cell.length_c   1.000
_cell.angle_alpha   90.00
_cell.angle_beta   90.00
_cell.angle_gamma   90.00
#
_symmetry.space_group_name_H-M   'P 1'
#
loop_
_entity.id
_entity.type
_entity.pdbx_description
1 polymer ?
#
loop_
_entity_poly.entity_id
_entity_poly.type
_entity_poly.pdbx_seq_one_letter_code
_entity_poly.pdbx_strand_id
1 'polypeptide(L)'
;MSETLVEHAIPKARPAAAPFVACVLAWLVPGLGHVYLGRKGRGVAFFAVVLAMFILGIGSGGAASLIEEKQPLTLLATFDNVAVGPIDLVGRYLTYGTIAYALPGSEGDPRRAQLLDRLRGRVRSVTYEYGNTFLLTAGLMNILLILDAFDIAKGRKD
;
A
#
# COMPACT_ATOMS: atom_id res chain seq x y z
N MET A 1 18.55 52.82 17.01
CA MET A 1 17.28 52.04 16.95
C MET A 1 17.26 51.38 15.60
N SER A 2 17.75 50.15 15.52
CA SER A 2 17.84 49.39 14.28
C SER A 2 16.64 48.46 14.26
N GLU A 3 15.65 48.73 13.42
CA GLU A 3 14.57 47.81 13.12
C GLU A 3 15.15 46.65 12.27
N THR A 4 15.33 45.52 12.90
CA THR A 4 15.57 44.26 12.22
C THR A 4 14.28 43.88 11.49
N LEU A 5 14.24 44.16 10.18
CA LEU A 5 13.23 43.63 9.28
C LEU A 5 13.36 42.13 9.30
N VAL A 6 12.47 41.47 10.03
CA VAL A 6 12.24 40.02 9.91
C VAL A 6 11.67 39.79 8.54
N GLU A 7 12.53 39.46 7.59
CA GLU A 7 12.16 39.01 6.24
C GLU A 7 11.34 37.74 6.40
N HIS A 8 10.01 37.89 6.38
CA HIS A 8 9.10 36.78 6.29
C HIS A 8 9.34 36.13 4.94
N ALA A 9 10.09 35.02 4.93
CA ALA A 9 10.29 34.20 3.75
C ALA A 9 8.90 33.78 3.23
N ILE A 10 8.50 34.36 2.10
CA ILE A 10 7.24 34.02 1.39
C ILE A 10 7.31 32.50 1.10
N PRO A 11 6.35 31.71 1.58
CA PRO A 11 6.34 30.28 1.31
C PRO A 11 6.35 30.07 -0.20
N LYS A 12 7.39 29.39 -0.70
CA LYS A 12 7.55 29.10 -2.13
C LYS A 12 6.31 28.34 -2.59
N ALA A 13 5.48 28.98 -3.40
CA ALA A 13 4.24 28.40 -3.90
C ALA A 13 4.55 27.06 -4.60
N ARG A 14 3.97 25.97 -4.10
CA ARG A 14 4.11 24.66 -4.71
C ARG A 14 3.31 24.60 -6.00
N PRO A 15 3.79 23.95 -7.06
CA PRO A 15 3.06 23.84 -8.32
C PRO A 15 1.71 23.16 -8.10
N ALA A 16 0.68 23.57 -8.83
CA ALA A 16 -0.71 23.04 -8.70
C ALA A 16 -0.78 21.51 -8.86
N ALA A 17 0.13 20.89 -9.61
CA ALA A 17 0.23 19.45 -9.79
C ALA A 17 0.90 18.70 -8.62
N ALA A 18 1.53 19.42 -7.67
CA ALA A 18 2.30 18.78 -6.59
C ALA A 18 1.48 17.78 -5.73
N PRO A 19 0.18 18.01 -5.39
CA PRO A 19 -0.61 17.04 -4.63
C PRO A 19 -0.80 15.73 -5.38
N PHE A 20 -1.11 15.78 -6.67
CA PHE A 20 -1.31 14.59 -7.49
C PHE A 20 0.00 13.78 -7.64
N VAL A 21 1.10 14.46 -7.94
CA VAL A 21 2.42 13.82 -8.03
C VAL A 21 2.83 13.17 -6.72
N ALA A 22 2.61 13.85 -5.59
CA ALA A 22 2.90 13.31 -4.27
C ALA A 22 2.09 12.03 -3.97
N CYS A 23 0.80 11.99 -4.33
CA CYS A 23 -0.05 10.81 -4.16
C CYS A 23 0.41 9.64 -5.02
N VAL A 24 0.70 9.88 -6.30
CA VAL A 24 1.19 8.84 -7.22
C VAL A 24 2.52 8.27 -6.74
N LEU A 25 3.45 9.13 -6.31
CA LEU A 25 4.74 8.69 -5.77
C LEU A 25 4.58 7.90 -4.47
N ALA A 26 3.66 8.32 -3.57
CA ALA A 26 3.37 7.61 -2.33
C ALA A 26 2.74 6.24 -2.59
N TRP A 27 1.95 6.09 -3.66
CA TRP A 27 1.41 4.80 -4.09
C TRP A 27 2.46 3.90 -4.74
N LEU A 28 3.32 4.46 -5.62
CA LEU A 28 4.36 3.68 -6.28
C LEU A 28 5.37 3.10 -5.29
N VAL A 29 5.78 3.92 -4.32
CA VAL A 29 6.68 3.50 -3.24
C VAL A 29 6.18 4.15 -1.94
N PRO A 30 5.76 3.37 -0.94
CA PRO A 30 5.35 3.91 0.35
C PRO A 30 6.34 4.93 0.90
N GLY A 31 5.86 6.11 1.27
CA GLY A 31 6.72 7.18 1.78
C GLY A 31 7.42 8.06 0.74
N LEU A 32 7.48 7.69 -0.55
CA LEU A 32 8.18 8.48 -1.59
C LEU A 32 7.51 9.86 -1.81
N GLY A 33 6.19 9.94 -1.65
CA GLY A 33 5.47 11.21 -1.67
C GLY A 33 6.00 12.20 -0.61
N HIS A 34 6.33 11.72 0.59
CA HIS A 34 6.92 12.54 1.65
C HIS A 34 8.35 12.98 1.31
N VAL A 35 9.14 12.09 0.71
CA VAL A 35 10.50 12.43 0.23
C VAL A 35 10.42 13.52 -0.83
N TYR A 36 9.49 13.42 -1.78
CA TYR A 36 9.24 14.45 -2.80
C TYR A 36 8.86 15.81 -2.19
N LEU A 37 8.11 15.80 -1.10
CA LEU A 37 7.71 17.00 -0.36
C LEU A 37 8.79 17.54 0.58
N GLY A 38 10.02 16.99 0.53
CA GLY A 38 11.17 17.42 1.33
C GLY A 38 11.26 16.78 2.71
N ARG A 39 10.37 15.84 3.06
CA ARG A 39 10.30 15.19 4.39
C ARG A 39 10.97 13.82 4.37
N LYS A 40 12.26 13.80 4.02
CA LYS A 40 13.04 12.57 3.79
C LYS A 40 13.01 11.60 4.98
N GLY A 41 13.18 12.09 6.20
CA GLY A 41 13.18 11.24 7.41
C GLY A 41 11.84 10.51 7.61
N ARG A 42 10.71 11.24 7.48
CA ARG A 42 9.36 10.65 7.56
C ARG A 42 9.16 9.63 6.42
N GLY A 43 9.53 9.98 5.19
CA GLY A 43 9.37 9.11 4.03
C GLY A 43 10.12 7.78 4.18
N VAL A 44 11.37 7.81 4.64
CA VAL A 44 12.18 6.60 4.89
C VAL A 44 11.60 5.76 6.03
N ALA A 45 11.17 6.40 7.13
CA ALA A 45 10.55 5.69 8.25
C ALA A 45 9.26 4.97 7.81
N PHE A 46 8.40 5.64 7.07
CA PHE A 46 7.16 5.06 6.55
C PHE A 46 7.42 3.91 5.57
N PHE A 47 8.38 4.08 4.66
CA PHE A 47 8.81 3.00 3.78
C PHE A 47 9.23 1.76 4.57
N ALA A 48 10.10 1.95 5.57
CA ALA A 48 10.61 0.84 6.38
C ALA A 48 9.48 0.10 7.11
N VAL A 49 8.52 0.84 7.68
CA VAL A 49 7.39 0.23 8.42
C VAL A 49 6.46 -0.54 7.48
N VAL A 50 6.03 0.06 6.36
CA VAL A 50 5.13 -0.61 5.40
C VAL A 50 5.81 -1.85 4.80
N LEU A 51 7.09 -1.74 4.44
CA LEU A 51 7.85 -2.85 3.90
C LEU A 51 8.01 -3.97 4.95
N ALA A 52 8.29 -3.64 6.21
CA ALA A 52 8.38 -4.63 7.30
C ALA A 52 7.05 -5.36 7.50
N MET A 53 5.91 -4.64 7.52
CA MET A 53 4.57 -5.25 7.61
C MET A 53 4.31 -6.18 6.44
N PHE A 54 4.64 -5.77 5.22
CA PHE A 54 4.48 -6.59 4.03
C PHE A 54 5.33 -7.88 4.10
N ILE A 55 6.61 -7.78 4.47
CA ILE A 55 7.52 -8.93 4.61
C ILE A 55 7.03 -9.89 5.69
N LEU A 56 6.64 -9.35 6.87
CA LEU A 56 6.07 -10.15 7.95
C LEU A 56 4.77 -10.83 7.51
N GLY A 57 3.93 -10.13 6.76
CA GLY A 57 2.68 -10.66 6.24
C GLY A 57 2.90 -11.88 5.35
N ILE A 58 3.71 -11.75 4.32
CA ILE A 58 4.03 -12.87 3.40
C ILE A 58 4.80 -13.98 4.13
N GLY A 59 5.77 -13.62 4.98
CA GLY A 59 6.60 -14.56 5.74
C GLY A 59 5.81 -15.39 6.76
N SER A 60 4.75 -14.82 7.34
CA SER A 60 3.82 -15.53 8.24
C SER A 60 2.77 -16.37 7.51
N GLY A 61 2.88 -16.51 6.19
CA GLY A 61 1.95 -17.33 5.40
C GLY A 61 0.70 -16.57 4.93
N GLY A 62 0.62 -15.26 5.12
CA GLY A 62 -0.45 -14.43 4.57
C GLY A 62 -0.53 -14.53 3.06
N ALA A 63 -1.71 -14.28 2.52
CA ALA A 63 -2.02 -14.37 1.09
C ALA A 63 -2.66 -13.08 0.60
N ALA A 64 -2.21 -12.60 -0.58
CA ALA A 64 -2.89 -11.51 -1.25
C ALA A 64 -4.34 -11.93 -1.59
N SER A 65 -5.29 -11.05 -1.31
CA SER A 65 -6.72 -11.34 -1.51
C SER A 65 -7.07 -11.45 -2.99
N LEU A 66 -8.01 -12.36 -3.29
CA LEU A 66 -8.61 -12.52 -4.61
C LEU A 66 -10.09 -12.12 -4.54
N ILE A 67 -10.56 -11.37 -5.52
CA ILE A 67 -11.97 -11.00 -5.64
C ILE A 67 -12.78 -12.27 -5.92
N GLU A 68 -13.80 -12.51 -5.09
CA GLU A 68 -14.76 -13.57 -5.28
C GLU A 68 -16.17 -12.97 -5.38
N GLU A 69 -16.92 -13.29 -6.45
CA GLU A 69 -18.25 -12.70 -6.72
C GLU A 69 -19.25 -12.87 -5.57
N LYS A 70 -19.15 -13.98 -4.84
CA LYS A 70 -20.05 -14.31 -3.73
C LYS A 70 -19.63 -13.66 -2.38
N GLN A 71 -18.48 -12.99 -2.33
CA GLN A 71 -17.91 -12.44 -1.08
C GLN A 71 -17.46 -10.99 -1.28
N PRO A 72 -18.35 -10.00 -1.09
CA PRO A 72 -18.04 -8.59 -1.36
C PRO A 72 -16.87 -8.04 -0.53
N LEU A 73 -16.58 -8.58 0.65
CA LEU A 73 -15.44 -8.19 1.48
C LEU A 73 -14.09 -8.48 0.81
N THR A 74 -14.02 -9.45 -0.11
CA THR A 74 -12.79 -9.76 -0.84
C THR A 74 -12.40 -8.64 -1.79
N LEU A 75 -13.37 -7.86 -2.28
CA LEU A 75 -13.10 -6.67 -3.08
C LEU A 75 -12.36 -5.60 -2.26
N LEU A 76 -12.82 -5.34 -1.03
CA LEU A 76 -12.17 -4.38 -0.13
C LEU A 76 -10.76 -4.84 0.25
N ALA A 77 -10.59 -6.11 0.59
CA ALA A 77 -9.29 -6.68 0.92
C ALA A 77 -8.34 -6.65 -0.29
N THR A 78 -8.83 -6.88 -1.50
CA THR A 78 -8.02 -6.76 -2.73
C THR A 78 -7.65 -5.32 -3.01
N PHE A 79 -8.58 -4.38 -2.83
CA PHE A 79 -8.30 -2.94 -2.97
C PHE A 79 -7.22 -2.50 -1.98
N ASP A 80 -7.30 -2.94 -0.73
CA ASP A 80 -6.31 -2.66 0.30
C ASP A 80 -4.91 -3.20 -0.08
N ASN A 81 -4.83 -4.43 -0.58
CA ASN A 81 -3.56 -4.99 -1.05
C ASN A 81 -2.98 -4.18 -2.21
N VAL A 82 -3.81 -3.77 -3.20
CA VAL A 82 -3.38 -2.93 -4.33
C VAL A 82 -2.91 -1.54 -3.85
N ALA A 83 -3.46 -1.06 -2.75
CA ALA A 83 -3.08 0.23 -2.17
C ALA A 83 -1.63 0.25 -1.66
N VAL A 84 -1.01 -0.90 -1.37
CA VAL A 84 0.43 -0.97 -1.04
C VAL A 84 1.30 -0.57 -2.25
N GLY A 85 0.72 -0.55 -3.45
CA GLY A 85 1.40 -0.23 -4.70
C GLY A 85 1.98 -1.45 -5.41
N PRO A 86 2.99 -1.28 -6.28
CA PRO A 86 3.56 -2.36 -7.08
C PRO A 86 4.13 -3.54 -6.28
N ILE A 87 4.40 -3.37 -4.99
CA ILE A 87 4.85 -4.45 -4.10
C ILE A 87 3.77 -5.54 -3.98
N ASP A 88 2.47 -5.21 -4.14
CA ASP A 88 1.38 -6.19 -4.20
C ASP A 88 1.59 -7.24 -5.30
N LEU A 89 2.17 -6.87 -6.44
CA LEU A 89 2.49 -7.81 -7.53
C LEU A 89 3.44 -8.91 -7.05
N VAL A 90 4.42 -8.54 -6.23
CA VAL A 90 5.35 -9.50 -5.63
C VAL A 90 4.62 -10.43 -4.67
N GLY A 91 3.74 -9.88 -3.82
CA GLY A 91 2.90 -10.66 -2.91
C GLY A 91 2.02 -11.69 -3.64
N ARG A 92 1.38 -11.28 -4.74
CA ARG A 92 0.56 -12.16 -5.58
C ARG A 92 1.39 -13.25 -6.24
N TYR A 93 2.53 -12.90 -6.80
CA TYR A 93 3.42 -13.88 -7.40
C TYR A 93 3.93 -14.92 -6.38
N LEU A 94 4.35 -14.46 -5.19
CA LEU A 94 4.79 -15.35 -4.11
C LEU A 94 3.67 -16.24 -3.56
N THR A 95 2.41 -15.74 -3.58
CA THR A 95 1.25 -16.49 -3.10
C THR A 95 0.77 -17.51 -4.12
N TYR A 96 0.58 -17.08 -5.37
CA TYR A 96 -0.15 -17.85 -6.40
C TYR A 96 0.76 -18.36 -7.52
N GLY A 97 2.00 -17.91 -7.63
CA GLY A 97 2.89 -18.18 -8.76
C GLY A 97 2.49 -17.42 -10.05
N THR A 98 1.48 -16.54 -9.94
CA THR A 98 0.97 -15.71 -11.03
C THR A 98 0.34 -14.44 -10.48
N ILE A 99 0.18 -13.42 -11.34
CA ILE A 99 -0.54 -12.20 -10.97
C ILE A 99 -2.02 -12.43 -11.24
N ALA A 100 -2.80 -12.65 -10.19
CA ALA A 100 -4.25 -12.81 -10.24
C ALA A 100 -4.92 -11.87 -9.22
N TYR A 101 -6.00 -11.22 -9.62
CA TYR A 101 -6.80 -10.32 -8.77
C TYR A 101 -8.18 -10.88 -8.46
N ALA A 102 -8.67 -11.81 -9.27
CA ALA A 102 -9.98 -12.41 -9.08
C ALA A 102 -9.94 -13.92 -9.33
N LEU A 103 -10.84 -14.63 -8.69
CA LEU A 103 -11.10 -16.03 -9.00
C LEU A 103 -11.97 -16.12 -10.27
N PRO A 104 -11.62 -17.00 -11.23
CA PRO A 104 -12.51 -17.29 -12.37
C PRO A 104 -13.89 -17.72 -11.89
N GLY A 105 -14.95 -17.19 -12.54
CA GLY A 105 -16.34 -17.46 -12.14
C GLY A 105 -16.77 -18.91 -12.35
N SER A 106 -16.23 -19.61 -13.36
CA SER A 106 -16.55 -21.00 -13.65
C SER A 106 -15.90 -21.96 -12.65
N GLU A 107 -16.70 -22.82 -12.03
CA GLU A 107 -16.20 -23.84 -11.09
C GLU A 107 -15.33 -24.92 -11.79
N GLY A 108 -15.50 -25.12 -13.10
CA GLY A 108 -14.72 -26.05 -13.91
C GLY A 108 -13.42 -25.47 -14.48
N ASP A 109 -13.11 -24.19 -14.23
CA ASP A 109 -11.90 -23.56 -14.75
C ASP A 109 -10.65 -24.12 -14.01
N PRO A 110 -9.68 -24.71 -14.74
CA PRO A 110 -8.47 -25.25 -14.14
C PRO A 110 -7.64 -24.17 -13.42
N ARG A 111 -7.72 -22.90 -13.86
CA ARG A 111 -7.05 -21.77 -13.18
C ARG A 111 -7.66 -21.51 -11.81
N ARG A 112 -9.00 -21.62 -11.69
CA ARG A 112 -9.68 -21.48 -10.38
C ARG A 112 -9.18 -22.57 -9.41
N ALA A 113 -9.13 -23.81 -9.86
CA ALA A 113 -8.65 -24.93 -9.06
C ALA A 113 -7.21 -24.72 -8.59
N GLN A 114 -6.33 -24.27 -9.48
CA GLN A 114 -4.93 -23.99 -9.16
C GLN A 114 -4.77 -22.86 -8.13
N LEU A 115 -5.50 -21.74 -8.28
CA LEU A 115 -5.46 -20.62 -7.35
C LEU A 115 -5.95 -21.02 -5.96
N LEU A 116 -7.05 -21.77 -5.90
CA LEU A 116 -7.61 -22.28 -4.65
C LEU A 116 -6.68 -23.28 -3.96
N ASP A 117 -6.00 -24.15 -4.71
CA ASP A 117 -5.05 -25.10 -4.14
C ASP A 117 -3.86 -24.35 -3.48
N ARG A 118 -3.31 -23.35 -4.16
CA ARG A 118 -2.27 -22.48 -3.60
C ARG A 118 -2.73 -21.77 -2.33
N LEU A 119 -3.95 -21.22 -2.35
CA LEU A 119 -4.54 -20.55 -1.18
C LEU A 119 -4.74 -21.52 -0.02
N ARG A 120 -5.28 -22.72 -0.27
CA ARG A 120 -5.45 -23.78 0.74
C ARG A 120 -4.13 -24.17 1.39
N GLY A 121 -3.05 -24.20 0.62
CA GLY A 121 -1.71 -24.45 1.16
C GLY A 121 -1.28 -23.40 2.18
N ARG A 122 -1.64 -22.13 1.96
CA ARG A 122 -1.37 -21.00 2.89
C ARG A 122 -2.27 -21.03 4.12
N VAL A 123 -3.57 -21.24 3.93
CA VAL A 123 -4.59 -21.27 5.01
C VAL A 123 -4.29 -22.35 6.06
N ARG A 124 -3.58 -23.40 5.71
CA ARG A 124 -3.14 -24.44 6.67
C ARG A 124 -2.05 -23.98 7.63
N SER A 125 -1.39 -22.85 7.37
CA SER A 125 -0.41 -22.29 8.29
C SER A 125 -1.08 -21.75 9.55
N VAL A 126 -0.56 -22.08 10.72
CA VAL A 126 -1.05 -21.57 12.02
C VAL A 126 -0.97 -20.03 12.09
N THR A 127 -0.04 -19.44 11.35
CA THR A 127 0.21 -18.00 11.33
C THR A 127 -0.49 -17.25 10.20
N TYR A 128 -1.34 -17.93 9.41
CA TYR A 128 -2.03 -17.35 8.25
C TYR A 128 -2.83 -16.09 8.57
N GLU A 129 -3.61 -16.12 9.65
CA GLU A 129 -4.44 -14.98 10.08
C GLU A 129 -3.58 -13.77 10.49
N TYR A 130 -2.47 -14.01 11.17
CA TYR A 130 -1.51 -12.96 11.52
C TYR A 130 -0.86 -12.40 10.25
N GLY A 131 -0.50 -13.26 9.30
CA GLY A 131 0.04 -12.84 8.00
C GLY A 131 -0.91 -11.93 7.25
N ASN A 132 -2.19 -12.28 7.18
CA ASN A 132 -3.21 -11.45 6.55
C ASN A 132 -3.41 -10.12 7.29
N THR A 133 -3.39 -10.12 8.61
CA THR A 133 -3.48 -8.89 9.41
C THR A 133 -2.33 -7.95 9.09
N PHE A 134 -1.11 -8.44 8.96
CA PHE A 134 0.04 -7.62 8.56
C PHE A 134 -0.10 -7.07 7.14
N LEU A 135 -0.58 -7.87 6.17
CA LEU A 135 -0.81 -7.42 4.80
C LEU A 135 -1.87 -6.31 4.75
N LEU A 136 -3.01 -6.50 5.41
CA LEU A 136 -4.06 -5.49 5.50
C LEU A 136 -3.57 -4.22 6.21
N THR A 137 -2.79 -4.37 7.28
CA THR A 137 -2.20 -3.21 7.95
C THR A 137 -1.27 -2.43 7.03
N ALA A 138 -0.46 -3.12 6.21
CA ALA A 138 0.43 -2.46 5.24
C ALA A 138 -0.36 -1.64 4.21
N GLY A 139 -1.46 -2.18 3.67
CA GLY A 139 -2.33 -1.49 2.73
C GLY A 139 -3.00 -0.26 3.34
N LEU A 140 -3.67 -0.43 4.48
CA LEU A 140 -4.32 0.68 5.20
C LEU A 140 -3.32 1.78 5.57
N MET A 141 -2.13 1.42 6.04
CA MET A 141 -1.08 2.40 6.33
C MET A 141 -0.69 3.17 5.07
N ASN A 142 -0.51 2.50 3.92
CA ASN A 142 -0.14 3.22 2.71
C ASN A 142 -1.26 4.14 2.21
N ILE A 143 -2.53 3.76 2.36
CA ILE A 143 -3.67 4.66 2.09
C ILE A 143 -3.55 5.94 2.94
N LEU A 144 -3.30 5.80 4.25
CA LEU A 144 -3.12 6.94 5.14
C LEU A 144 -1.91 7.81 4.74
N LEU A 145 -0.81 7.20 4.29
CA LEU A 145 0.37 7.91 3.81
C LEU A 145 0.10 8.70 2.53
N ILE A 146 -0.70 8.16 1.61
CA ILE A 146 -1.13 8.85 0.40
C ILE A 146 -1.97 10.09 0.77
N LEU A 147 -2.91 9.94 1.70
CA LEU A 147 -3.75 11.04 2.18
C LEU A 147 -2.93 12.10 2.92
N ASP A 148 -1.98 11.68 3.76
CA ASP A 148 -1.09 12.60 4.48
C ASP A 148 -0.19 13.37 3.51
N ALA A 149 0.37 12.71 2.50
CA ALA A 149 1.15 13.36 1.45
C ALA A 149 0.31 14.38 0.66
N PHE A 150 -0.97 14.07 0.40
CA PHE A 150 -1.90 15.01 -0.24
C PHE A 150 -2.13 16.25 0.63
N ASP A 151 -2.39 16.08 1.92
CA ASP A 151 -2.65 17.19 2.85
C ASP A 151 -1.41 18.10 3.02
N ILE A 152 -0.22 17.51 3.10
CA ILE A 152 1.04 18.25 3.14
C ILE A 152 1.26 19.02 1.83
N ALA A 153 0.99 18.41 0.68
CA ALA A 153 1.12 19.06 -0.61
C ALA A 153 0.15 20.23 -0.80
N LYS A 154 -1.05 20.14 -0.19
CA LYS A 154 -2.06 21.21 -0.14
C LYS A 154 -1.74 22.30 0.90
N GLY A 155 -0.70 22.13 1.71
CA GLY A 155 -0.37 23.08 2.78
C GLY A 155 -1.33 23.05 3.97
N ARG A 156 -2.08 21.96 4.15
CA ARG A 156 -2.98 21.75 5.30
C ARG A 156 -2.27 21.23 6.53
N LYS A 157 -1.08 20.68 6.34
CA LYS A 157 -0.20 20.13 7.37
C LYS A 157 1.24 20.54 7.12
N ASP A 158 1.96 20.78 8.23
CA ASP A 158 3.41 21.01 8.26
C ASP A 158 4.19 19.70 8.36
#